data_f99611493822ae638eab686b34878a0a
#
_entry.id   f99611493822ae638eab686b34878a0a
#
_cell.length_a   1.000
_cell.length_b   1.000
_cell.length_c   1.000
_cell.angle_alpha   90.00
_cell.angle_beta   90.00
_cell.angle_gamma   90.00
#
_symmetry.space_group_name_H-M   'P 1'
#
loop_
_entity.id
_entity.type
_entity.pdbx_description
1 polymer ?
#
loop_
_entity_poly.entity_id
_entity_poly.type
_entity_poly.pdbx_seq_one_letter_code
_entity_poly.pdbx_strand_id
1 'polypeptide(L)'
;HDVINYLFEDNDGNLWIAAGNHLFIYQIESEKLELVSDNIGVIKGLAQTEDGIIWGIVKNKGLIRIDRERHMTEYSAPHSFLCVAADHNKLWLGTDKGGIMLFDSETGSFEDYNTACGVNGDKISNIIVDRFHHVWITTSREVKEFNPKNGAYRSFYASSKNIGFNRFLPQSVFEDADGQLYFGGIPGILSISPSQRLDNISQPKDILITDIRIMGRSILLDNKRPGKSLK
;
A
#
# COMPACT_ATOMS: atom_id res chain seq x y z
N HIS A 1 -11.83 27.93 8.15
CA HIS A 1 -12.08 26.54 8.58
C HIS A 1 -11.19 25.64 7.77
N ASP A 2 -10.17 25.06 8.43
CA ASP A 2 -9.26 24.16 7.75
C ASP A 2 -9.93 22.78 7.56
N VAL A 3 -9.74 22.21 6.39
CA VAL A 3 -10.22 20.86 6.08
C VAL A 3 -9.23 19.88 6.68
N ILE A 4 -9.73 18.89 7.41
CA ILE A 4 -8.90 17.77 7.86
C ILE A 4 -8.51 16.94 6.64
N ASN A 5 -7.20 16.84 6.40
CA ASN A 5 -6.63 16.12 5.26
C ASN A 5 -6.30 14.68 5.62
N TYR A 6 -5.84 14.43 6.87
CA TYR A 6 -5.41 13.13 7.35
C TYR A 6 -5.54 13.00 8.85
N LEU A 7 -5.84 11.79 9.32
CA LEU A 7 -5.84 11.39 10.73
C LEU A 7 -4.95 10.16 10.86
N PHE A 8 -4.14 10.13 11.90
CA PHE A 8 -3.24 9.03 12.18
C PHE A 8 -3.12 8.81 13.70
N GLU A 9 -3.29 7.59 14.16
CA GLU A 9 -3.05 7.19 15.54
C GLU A 9 -1.63 6.61 15.65
N ASP A 10 -0.83 7.16 16.56
CA ASP A 10 0.51 6.65 16.82
C ASP A 10 0.50 5.46 17.80
N ASN A 11 1.64 4.81 17.98
CA ASN A 11 1.76 3.64 18.86
C ASN A 11 1.55 3.94 20.35
N ASP A 12 1.60 5.23 20.73
CA ASP A 12 1.32 5.71 22.08
C ASP A 12 -0.17 6.07 22.27
N GLY A 13 -1.00 5.85 21.24
CA GLY A 13 -2.43 6.14 21.24
C GLY A 13 -2.78 7.62 21.05
N ASN A 14 -1.83 8.48 20.63
CA ASN A 14 -2.13 9.87 20.32
C ASN A 14 -2.67 10.00 18.90
N LEU A 15 -3.59 10.94 18.71
CA LEU A 15 -4.16 11.22 17.40
C LEU A 15 -3.46 12.41 16.74
N TRP A 16 -2.78 12.16 15.63
CA TRP A 16 -2.19 13.19 14.77
C TRP A 16 -3.24 13.68 13.79
N ILE A 17 -3.43 15.00 13.71
CA ILE A 17 -4.48 15.65 12.92
C ILE A 17 -3.82 16.61 11.95
N ALA A 18 -3.83 16.28 10.66
CA ALA A 18 -3.40 17.18 9.60
C ALA A 18 -4.60 17.96 9.06
N ALA A 19 -4.58 19.29 9.23
CA ALA A 19 -5.66 20.18 8.82
C ALA A 19 -5.09 21.40 8.05
N GLY A 20 -5.44 21.50 6.76
CA GLY A 20 -4.84 22.53 5.90
C GLY A 20 -3.32 22.39 5.83
N ASN A 21 -2.61 23.43 6.29
CA ASN A 21 -1.14 23.44 6.43
C ASN A 21 -0.66 23.19 7.85
N HIS A 22 -1.58 22.87 8.77
CA HIS A 22 -1.28 22.66 10.18
C HIS A 22 -1.20 21.19 10.52
N LEU A 23 -0.36 20.87 11.50
CA LEU A 23 -0.28 19.57 12.12
C LEU A 23 -0.49 19.71 13.62
N PHE A 24 -1.46 18.99 14.15
CA PHE A 24 -1.77 18.91 15.56
C PHE A 24 -1.55 17.49 16.06
N ILE A 25 -1.34 17.37 17.37
CA ILE A 25 -1.41 16.11 18.11
C ILE A 25 -2.44 16.24 19.23
N TYR A 26 -3.37 15.30 19.30
CA TYR A 26 -4.31 15.17 20.40
C TYR A 26 -3.88 14.00 21.28
N GLN A 27 -3.47 14.30 22.49
CA GLN A 27 -3.06 13.33 23.49
C GLN A 27 -4.31 12.83 24.22
N ILE A 28 -4.69 11.58 23.97
CA ILE A 28 -5.95 11.00 24.47
C ILE A 28 -5.96 10.94 26.00
N GLU A 29 -4.86 10.52 26.62
CA GLU A 29 -4.80 10.39 28.09
C GLU A 29 -4.94 11.73 28.84
N SER A 30 -4.37 12.79 28.31
CA SER A 30 -4.40 14.13 28.93
C SER A 30 -5.51 15.02 28.37
N GLU A 31 -6.25 14.57 27.37
CA GLU A 31 -7.28 15.32 26.64
C GLU A 31 -6.76 16.65 26.06
N LYS A 32 -5.48 16.70 25.70
CA LYS A 32 -4.79 17.92 25.29
C LYS A 32 -4.54 17.94 23.80
N LEU A 33 -4.98 19.01 23.14
CA LEU A 33 -4.65 19.31 21.76
C LEU A 33 -3.48 20.29 21.70
N GLU A 34 -2.42 19.92 21.00
CA GLU A 34 -1.23 20.74 20.82
C GLU A 34 -0.95 20.96 19.32
N LEU A 35 -0.51 22.17 18.98
CA LEU A 35 -0.02 22.50 17.65
C LEU A 35 1.42 22.03 17.53
N VAL A 36 1.70 21.15 16.56
CA VAL A 36 3.04 20.66 16.23
C VAL A 36 3.70 21.57 15.18
N SER A 37 2.93 22.00 14.18
CA SER A 37 3.41 22.95 13.16
C SER A 37 2.26 23.70 12.53
N ASP A 38 2.46 24.98 12.25
CA ASP A 38 1.52 25.90 11.62
C ASP A 38 1.76 26.09 10.10
N ASN A 39 2.84 25.56 9.57
CA ASN A 39 3.22 25.72 8.15
C ASN A 39 3.95 24.50 7.57
N ILE A 40 3.50 23.31 7.93
CA ILE A 40 4.12 22.07 7.42
C ILE A 40 3.83 21.84 5.92
N GLY A 41 2.69 22.35 5.44
CA GLY A 41 2.14 22.05 4.12
C GLY A 41 1.05 20.97 4.19
N VAL A 42 0.45 20.68 3.05
CA VAL A 42 -0.68 19.72 2.97
C VAL A 42 -0.16 18.29 3.09
N ILE A 43 -0.39 17.68 4.23
CA ILE A 43 -0.05 16.28 4.51
C ILE A 43 -1.03 15.37 3.75
N LYS A 44 -0.47 14.34 3.10
CA LYS A 44 -1.20 13.31 2.34
C LYS A 44 -1.19 11.94 3.00
N GLY A 45 -0.32 11.74 3.97
CA GLY A 45 -0.23 10.50 4.73
C GLY A 45 0.77 10.64 5.85
N LEU A 46 0.55 9.90 6.92
CA LEU A 46 1.45 9.75 8.05
C LEU A 46 1.69 8.27 8.30
N ALA A 47 2.87 7.95 8.79
CA ALA A 47 3.24 6.61 9.24
C ALA A 47 4.23 6.72 10.39
N GLN A 48 4.31 5.69 11.24
CA GLN A 48 5.27 5.63 12.32
C GLN A 48 6.16 4.42 12.16
N THR A 49 7.47 4.63 12.25
CA THR A 49 8.47 3.56 12.29
C THR A 49 8.64 3.01 13.70
N GLU A 50 9.25 1.83 13.86
CA GLU A 50 9.40 1.14 15.16
C GLU A 50 10.21 1.95 16.17
N ASP A 51 11.14 2.78 15.71
CA ASP A 51 11.90 3.72 16.53
C ASP A 51 11.07 4.89 17.08
N GLY A 52 9.77 4.94 16.75
CA GLY A 52 8.81 5.94 17.20
C GLY A 52 8.84 7.24 16.40
N ILE A 53 9.57 7.31 15.30
CA ILE A 53 9.62 8.47 14.42
C ILE A 53 8.34 8.53 13.58
N ILE A 54 7.75 9.72 13.50
CA ILE A 54 6.62 9.99 12.61
C ILE A 54 7.14 10.49 11.27
N TRP A 55 6.64 9.88 10.21
CA TRP A 55 6.95 10.24 8.83
C TRP A 55 5.72 10.76 8.12
N GLY A 56 5.85 11.90 7.46
CA GLY A 56 4.77 12.54 6.72
C GLY A 56 5.11 12.69 5.24
N ILE A 57 4.18 12.38 4.36
CA ILE A 57 4.26 12.78 2.96
C ILE A 57 3.53 14.10 2.77
N VAL A 58 4.26 15.10 2.27
CA VAL A 58 3.77 16.48 2.11
C VAL A 58 3.70 16.83 0.63
N LYS A 59 2.55 17.33 0.22
CA LYS A 59 2.32 17.74 -1.18
C LYS A 59 3.39 18.73 -1.64
N ASN A 60 4.07 18.41 -2.74
CA ASN A 60 5.11 19.22 -3.40
C ASN A 60 6.39 19.47 -2.57
N LYS A 61 6.54 18.82 -1.42
CA LYS A 61 7.78 18.90 -0.61
C LYS A 61 8.51 17.57 -0.53
N GLY A 62 7.80 16.45 -0.51
CA GLY A 62 8.37 15.13 -0.39
C GLY A 62 8.10 14.49 0.97
N LEU A 63 9.13 13.98 1.62
CA LEU A 63 9.03 13.26 2.89
C LEU A 63 9.55 14.15 4.03
N ILE A 64 8.84 14.16 5.14
CA ILE A 64 9.27 14.80 6.39
C ILE A 64 9.41 13.77 7.49
N ARG A 65 10.41 13.95 8.32
CA ARG A 65 10.66 13.21 9.55
C ARG A 65 10.32 14.10 10.74
N ILE A 66 9.59 13.58 11.69
CA ILE A 66 9.26 14.26 12.96
C ILE A 66 9.74 13.34 14.08
N ASP A 67 10.75 13.75 14.81
CA ASP A 67 11.28 12.96 15.92
C ASP A 67 10.42 13.10 17.21
N ARG A 68 10.82 12.40 18.26
CA ARG A 68 10.07 12.39 19.53
C ARG A 68 10.08 13.75 20.23
N GLU A 69 11.08 14.57 19.99
CA GLU A 69 11.21 15.95 20.46
C GLU A 69 10.46 16.93 19.54
N ARG A 70 9.79 16.42 18.46
CA ARG A 70 9.06 17.18 17.45
C ARG A 70 9.91 18.06 16.54
N HIS A 71 11.23 17.78 16.46
CA HIS A 71 12.05 18.40 15.43
C HIS A 71 11.72 17.82 14.07
N MET A 72 11.66 18.70 13.07
CA MET A 72 11.29 18.32 11.71
C MET A 72 12.49 18.36 10.78
N THR A 73 12.66 17.33 9.97
CA THR A 73 13.65 17.25 8.92
C THR A 73 12.97 16.91 7.59
N GLU A 74 13.26 17.69 6.55
CA GLU A 74 12.73 17.46 5.21
C GLU A 74 13.70 16.60 4.40
N TYR A 75 13.19 15.62 3.68
CA TYR A 75 13.94 14.78 2.75
C TYR A 75 13.44 15.05 1.33
N SER A 76 14.36 15.49 0.47
CA SER A 76 14.06 15.65 -0.95
C SER A 76 13.74 14.29 -1.57
N ALA A 77 12.60 14.19 -2.22
CA ALA A 77 12.14 12.96 -2.84
C ALA A 77 12.26 13.03 -4.37
N PRO A 78 12.56 11.92 -5.04
CA PRO A 78 12.65 11.87 -6.49
C PRO A 78 11.28 12.05 -7.17
N HIS A 79 10.19 11.79 -6.43
CA HIS A 79 8.79 11.89 -6.90
C HIS A 79 7.88 12.45 -5.81
N SER A 80 6.69 12.90 -6.21
CA SER A 80 5.60 13.16 -5.26
C SER A 80 4.97 11.84 -4.81
N PHE A 81 4.69 11.72 -3.51
CA PHE A 81 4.08 10.55 -2.94
C PHE A 81 2.58 10.76 -2.69
N LEU A 82 1.81 9.69 -2.77
CA LEU A 82 0.35 9.67 -2.59
C LEU A 82 -0.07 8.92 -1.33
N CYS A 83 0.69 7.91 -0.93
CA CYS A 83 0.43 7.09 0.24
C CYS A 83 1.75 6.57 0.81
N VAL A 84 1.73 6.23 2.10
CA VAL A 84 2.88 5.74 2.87
C VAL A 84 2.42 4.66 3.84
N ALA A 85 3.25 3.65 4.04
CA ALA A 85 3.12 2.67 5.12
C ALA A 85 4.51 2.34 5.67
N ALA A 86 4.62 2.21 6.98
CA ALA A 86 5.87 1.81 7.63
C ALA A 86 5.98 0.28 7.74
N ASP A 87 7.20 -0.21 7.64
CA ASP A 87 7.58 -1.59 7.89
C ASP A 87 8.96 -1.59 8.60
N HIS A 88 8.99 -1.84 9.89
CA HIS A 88 10.15 -1.59 10.74
C HIS A 88 10.64 -0.14 10.60
N ASN A 89 11.92 0.06 10.26
CA ASN A 89 12.51 1.38 10.01
C ASN A 89 12.54 1.73 8.51
N LYS A 90 11.62 1.19 7.71
CA LYS A 90 11.47 1.48 6.29
C LYS A 90 10.08 1.99 5.97
N LEU A 91 9.98 2.72 4.87
CA LEU A 91 8.72 3.26 4.38
C LEU A 91 8.45 2.80 2.95
N TRP A 92 7.31 2.19 2.78
CA TRP A 92 6.75 1.92 1.46
C TRP A 92 5.96 3.12 0.97
N LEU A 93 6.33 3.64 -0.19
CA LEU A 93 5.84 4.91 -0.73
C LEU A 93 5.22 4.70 -2.11
N GLY A 94 3.94 5.05 -2.25
CA GLY A 94 3.27 5.07 -3.56
C GLY A 94 3.47 6.42 -4.26
N THR A 95 3.89 6.40 -5.53
CA THR A 95 4.23 7.61 -6.29
C THR A 95 3.09 8.10 -7.17
N ASP A 96 3.09 9.39 -7.48
CA ASP A 96 2.11 10.03 -8.36
C ASP A 96 2.27 9.67 -9.84
N LYS A 97 3.46 9.25 -10.23
CA LYS A 97 3.78 8.80 -11.60
C LYS A 97 3.47 7.31 -11.83
N GLY A 98 2.94 6.66 -10.82
CA GLY A 98 2.73 5.23 -10.79
C GLY A 98 3.98 4.49 -10.36
N GLY A 99 3.79 3.55 -9.43
CA GLY A 99 4.86 2.73 -8.89
C GLY A 99 5.10 2.92 -7.40
N ILE A 100 6.01 2.12 -6.90
CA ILE A 100 6.36 2.01 -5.49
C ILE A 100 7.85 2.21 -5.29
N MET A 101 8.16 2.96 -4.24
CA MET A 101 9.51 3.11 -3.74
C MET A 101 9.61 2.65 -2.29
N LEU A 102 10.74 2.09 -1.92
CA LEU A 102 11.13 1.84 -0.55
C LEU A 102 12.11 2.92 -0.12
N PHE A 103 11.82 3.56 1.00
CA PHE A 103 12.74 4.49 1.67
C PHE A 103 13.31 3.80 2.91
N ASP A 104 14.59 3.81 3.03
CA ASP A 104 15.31 3.31 4.20
C ASP A 104 15.64 4.51 5.11
N SER A 105 15.08 4.52 6.33
CA SER A 105 15.22 5.67 7.23
C SER A 105 16.62 5.80 7.85
N GLU A 106 17.42 4.74 7.87
CA GLU A 106 18.76 4.73 8.41
C GLU A 106 19.78 5.32 7.42
N THR A 107 19.61 4.96 6.14
CA THR A 107 20.53 5.41 5.08
C THR A 107 20.04 6.66 4.35
N GLY A 108 18.75 6.98 4.45
CA GLY A 108 18.10 8.05 3.69
C GLY A 108 17.94 7.75 2.20
N SER A 109 18.13 6.50 1.79
CA SER A 109 18.09 6.09 0.39
C SER A 109 16.69 5.71 -0.09
N PHE A 110 16.42 5.97 -1.38
CA PHE A 110 15.21 5.54 -2.07
C PHE A 110 15.55 4.43 -3.06
N GLU A 111 14.77 3.36 -3.06
CA GLU A 111 14.90 2.24 -3.98
C GLU A 111 13.59 2.00 -4.73
N ASP A 112 13.68 1.72 -6.04
CA ASP A 112 12.52 1.40 -6.89
C ASP A 112 12.14 -0.07 -6.74
N TYR A 113 10.87 -0.32 -6.43
CA TYR A 113 10.31 -1.66 -6.25
C TYR A 113 9.25 -2.04 -7.30
N ASN A 114 9.10 -1.25 -8.36
CA ASN A 114 8.05 -1.45 -9.37
C ASN A 114 8.07 -2.84 -9.98
N THR A 115 9.24 -3.27 -10.43
CA THR A 115 9.41 -4.59 -11.06
C THR A 115 9.20 -5.72 -10.06
N ALA A 116 9.76 -5.59 -8.84
CA ALA A 116 9.65 -6.60 -7.79
C ALA A 116 8.19 -6.82 -7.36
N CYS A 117 7.41 -5.74 -7.24
CA CYS A 117 5.98 -5.81 -6.87
C CYS A 117 5.06 -6.10 -8.06
N GLY A 118 5.59 -6.17 -9.28
CA GLY A 118 4.78 -6.31 -10.49
C GLY A 118 3.85 -5.12 -10.75
N VAL A 119 4.24 -3.92 -10.28
CA VAL A 119 3.51 -2.67 -10.49
C VAL A 119 4.14 -1.96 -11.69
N ASN A 120 3.37 -1.76 -12.76
CA ASN A 120 3.86 -1.20 -14.01
C ASN A 120 3.13 0.11 -14.34
N GLY A 121 3.54 1.21 -13.70
CA GLY A 121 3.05 2.55 -14.02
C GLY A 121 1.62 2.87 -13.60
N ASP A 122 0.94 1.98 -12.88
CA ASP A 122 -0.38 2.25 -12.33
C ASP A 122 -0.29 3.18 -11.12
N LYS A 123 -1.19 4.15 -11.06
CA LYS A 123 -1.29 5.07 -9.92
C LYS A 123 -1.66 4.28 -8.67
N ILE A 124 -0.86 4.43 -7.62
CA ILE A 124 -1.09 3.79 -6.33
C ILE A 124 -2.11 4.62 -5.55
N SER A 125 -3.16 3.97 -5.07
CA SER A 125 -4.19 4.61 -4.24
C SER A 125 -3.92 4.43 -2.75
N ASN A 126 -3.52 3.23 -2.34
CA ASN A 126 -3.16 2.93 -0.95
C ASN A 126 -2.01 1.93 -0.88
N ILE A 127 -1.30 1.98 0.24
CA ILE A 127 -0.37 0.95 0.71
C ILE A 127 -0.70 0.67 2.16
N ILE A 128 -0.68 -0.60 2.56
CA ILE A 128 -0.65 -1.02 3.95
C ILE A 128 0.32 -2.19 4.09
N VAL A 129 1.04 -2.24 5.20
CA VAL A 129 1.85 -3.39 5.60
C VAL A 129 1.09 -4.14 6.66
N ASP A 130 0.83 -5.41 6.43
CA ASP A 130 0.11 -6.24 7.39
C ASP A 130 1.04 -6.76 8.48
N ARG A 131 0.47 -7.35 9.53
CA ARG A 131 1.20 -7.93 10.68
C ARG A 131 2.20 -9.06 10.33
N PHE A 132 2.18 -9.56 9.09
CA PHE A 132 3.13 -10.55 8.58
C PHE A 132 4.20 -9.91 7.69
N HIS A 133 4.23 -8.57 7.64
CA HIS A 133 5.13 -7.76 6.80
C HIS A 133 4.92 -7.96 5.30
N HIS A 134 3.70 -8.36 4.88
CA HIS A 134 3.32 -8.31 3.48
C HIS A 134 2.83 -6.91 3.12
N VAL A 135 3.24 -6.44 1.98
CA VAL A 135 2.86 -5.12 1.45
C VAL A 135 1.65 -5.27 0.55
N TRP A 136 0.58 -4.62 0.93
CA TRP A 136 -0.67 -4.60 0.18
C TRP A 136 -0.83 -3.26 -0.52
N ILE A 137 -1.05 -3.33 -1.81
CA ILE A 137 -1.02 -2.20 -2.74
C ILE A 137 -2.32 -2.15 -3.48
N THR A 138 -3.01 -1.02 -3.49
CA THR A 138 -4.18 -0.83 -4.35
C THR A 138 -3.86 0.13 -5.49
N THR A 139 -4.25 -0.27 -6.67
CA THR A 139 -4.27 0.57 -7.89
C THR A 139 -5.72 0.85 -8.28
N SER A 140 -5.94 1.49 -9.43
CA SER A 140 -7.30 1.64 -9.97
C SER A 140 -7.94 0.31 -10.37
N ARG A 141 -7.17 -0.75 -10.60
CA ARG A 141 -7.61 -2.01 -11.23
C ARG A 141 -7.51 -3.23 -10.34
N GLU A 142 -6.64 -3.20 -9.34
CA GLU A 142 -6.30 -4.39 -8.56
C GLU A 142 -5.86 -4.07 -7.14
N VAL A 143 -5.97 -5.05 -6.27
CA VAL A 143 -5.23 -5.16 -5.02
C VAL A 143 -4.09 -6.13 -5.26
N LYS A 144 -2.88 -5.76 -4.91
CA LYS A 144 -1.70 -6.62 -4.91
C LYS A 144 -1.24 -6.93 -3.51
N GLU A 145 -0.87 -8.17 -3.28
CA GLU A 145 -0.09 -8.61 -2.14
C GLU A 145 1.34 -8.89 -2.61
N PHE A 146 2.32 -8.37 -1.90
CA PHE A 146 3.74 -8.57 -2.15
C PHE A 146 4.42 -9.00 -0.87
N ASN A 147 5.21 -10.07 -0.93
CA ASN A 147 6.04 -10.52 0.17
C ASN A 147 7.50 -10.09 -0.08
N PRO A 148 8.02 -9.07 0.67
CA PRO A 148 9.37 -8.56 0.46
C PRO A 148 10.47 -9.58 0.75
N LYS A 149 10.20 -10.60 1.58
CA LYS A 149 11.20 -11.60 2.00
C LYS A 149 11.59 -12.55 0.87
N ASN A 150 10.64 -12.89 0.00
CA ASN A 150 10.85 -13.87 -1.07
C ASN A 150 10.55 -13.34 -2.48
N GLY A 151 10.08 -12.09 -2.59
CA GLY A 151 9.73 -11.44 -3.84
C GLY A 151 8.45 -11.97 -4.49
N ALA A 152 7.71 -12.85 -3.82
CA ALA A 152 6.45 -13.35 -4.35
C ALA A 152 5.37 -12.26 -4.33
N TYR A 153 4.53 -12.22 -5.36
CA TYR A 153 3.37 -11.34 -5.39
C TYR A 153 2.18 -12.00 -6.08
N ARG A 154 0.98 -11.53 -5.79
CA ARG A 154 -0.25 -11.88 -6.51
C ARG A 154 -1.18 -10.67 -6.63
N SER A 155 -2.12 -10.79 -7.56
CA SER A 155 -3.07 -9.72 -7.85
C SER A 155 -4.52 -10.21 -7.73
N PHE A 156 -5.36 -9.35 -7.17
CA PHE A 156 -6.81 -9.49 -7.13
C PHE A 156 -7.40 -8.38 -8.00
N TYR A 157 -7.91 -8.74 -9.17
CA TYR A 157 -8.43 -7.75 -10.12
C TYR A 157 -9.80 -7.24 -9.70
N ALA A 158 -9.94 -5.92 -9.61
CA ALA A 158 -11.17 -5.24 -9.22
C ALA A 158 -12.36 -5.59 -10.14
N SER A 159 -12.09 -5.73 -11.44
CA SER A 159 -13.10 -6.08 -12.46
C SER A 159 -13.44 -7.57 -12.54
N SER A 160 -12.83 -8.42 -11.69
CA SER A 160 -13.19 -9.84 -11.67
C SER A 160 -14.64 -10.02 -11.26
N LYS A 161 -15.29 -11.07 -11.78
CA LYS A 161 -16.69 -11.39 -11.43
C LYS A 161 -16.92 -11.55 -9.92
N ASN A 162 -15.86 -11.83 -9.17
CA ASN A 162 -15.91 -12.08 -7.74
C ASN A 162 -15.75 -10.80 -6.91
N ILE A 163 -15.13 -9.74 -7.46
CA ILE A 163 -14.84 -8.50 -6.75
C ILE A 163 -15.79 -7.37 -7.17
N GLY A 164 -15.98 -7.17 -8.47
CA GLY A 164 -16.96 -6.22 -9.01
C GLY A 164 -16.73 -4.75 -8.66
N PHE A 165 -15.48 -4.37 -8.34
CA PHE A 165 -15.10 -2.99 -8.01
C PHE A 165 -14.82 -2.18 -9.27
N ASN A 166 -15.22 -0.90 -9.25
CA ASN A 166 -14.86 0.04 -10.30
C ASN A 166 -13.54 0.76 -10.02
N ARG A 167 -13.29 1.09 -8.74
CA ARG A 167 -12.03 1.69 -8.28
C ARG A 167 -11.90 1.60 -6.75
N PHE A 168 -10.65 1.63 -6.28
CA PHE A 168 -10.33 1.81 -4.87
C PHE A 168 -10.19 3.31 -4.55
N LEU A 169 -10.65 3.71 -3.36
CA LEU A 169 -10.55 5.09 -2.89
C LEU A 169 -9.21 5.32 -2.19
N PRO A 170 -8.59 6.49 -2.35
CA PRO A 170 -7.38 6.83 -1.61
C PRO A 170 -7.61 6.82 -0.09
N GLN A 171 -6.60 6.44 0.67
CA GLN A 171 -6.59 6.43 2.13
C GLN A 171 -7.72 5.58 2.77
N SER A 172 -8.21 4.60 2.04
CA SER A 172 -9.33 3.74 2.45
C SER A 172 -8.87 2.31 2.60
N VAL A 173 -7.93 2.08 3.52
CA VAL A 173 -7.40 0.75 3.84
C VAL A 173 -7.21 0.63 5.36
N PHE A 174 -7.51 -0.56 5.88
CA PHE A 174 -7.43 -0.84 7.32
C PHE A 174 -7.18 -2.34 7.55
N GLU A 175 -6.41 -2.68 8.58
CA GLU A 175 -6.27 -4.02 9.14
C GLU A 175 -6.85 -4.03 10.55
N ASP A 176 -7.78 -4.93 10.83
CA ASP A 176 -8.35 -5.08 12.17
C ASP A 176 -7.50 -5.94 13.11
N ALA A 177 -7.94 -6.04 14.37
CA ALA A 177 -7.25 -6.81 15.40
C ALA A 177 -7.13 -8.31 15.07
N ASP A 178 -8.01 -8.86 14.24
CA ASP A 178 -7.99 -10.26 13.79
C ASP A 178 -7.13 -10.44 12.53
N GLY A 179 -6.58 -9.35 11.97
CA GLY A 179 -5.77 -9.34 10.75
C GLY A 179 -6.58 -9.39 9.47
N GLN A 180 -7.87 -9.11 9.54
CA GLN A 180 -8.70 -8.94 8.36
C GLN A 180 -8.38 -7.59 7.71
N LEU A 181 -8.09 -7.60 6.43
CA LEU A 181 -7.84 -6.39 5.65
C LEU A 181 -9.11 -5.89 4.98
N TYR A 182 -9.29 -4.58 4.99
CA TYR A 182 -10.41 -3.89 4.37
C TYR A 182 -9.92 -2.83 3.39
N PHE A 183 -10.45 -2.83 2.18
CA PHE A 183 -10.12 -1.89 1.11
C PHE A 183 -11.40 -1.20 0.65
N GLY A 184 -11.50 0.10 0.91
CA GLY A 184 -12.63 0.92 0.50
C GLY A 184 -12.59 1.26 -0.98
N GLY A 185 -13.73 1.20 -1.63
CA GLY A 185 -13.85 1.49 -3.05
C GLY A 185 -15.29 1.73 -3.48
N ILE A 186 -15.54 1.71 -4.79
CA ILE A 186 -16.88 1.83 -5.34
C ILE A 186 -17.22 0.50 -6.03
N PRO A 187 -18.30 -0.17 -5.62
CA PRO A 187 -19.42 0.31 -4.81
C PRO A 187 -19.40 0.01 -3.30
N GLY A 188 -18.30 -0.42 -2.71
CA GLY A 188 -18.31 -0.81 -1.29
C GLY A 188 -16.94 -1.09 -0.69
N ILE A 189 -16.86 -2.11 0.15
CA ILE A 189 -15.64 -2.53 0.84
C ILE A 189 -15.28 -3.95 0.38
N LEU A 190 -14.04 -4.14 -0.05
CA LEU A 190 -13.44 -5.46 -0.23
C LEU A 190 -12.76 -5.87 1.08
N SER A 191 -13.06 -7.07 1.57
CA SER A 191 -12.33 -7.64 2.70
C SER A 191 -11.52 -8.87 2.28
N ILE A 192 -10.31 -9.01 2.83
CA ILE A 192 -9.40 -10.13 2.57
C ILE A 192 -9.00 -10.75 3.89
N SER A 193 -9.31 -12.04 4.04
CA SER A 193 -9.02 -12.80 5.26
C SER A 193 -7.55 -13.16 5.40
N PRO A 194 -7.00 -13.24 6.63
CA PRO A 194 -5.65 -13.69 6.90
C PRO A 194 -5.31 -15.06 6.28
N SER A 195 -6.29 -15.95 6.20
CA SER A 195 -6.12 -17.27 5.58
C SER A 195 -5.88 -17.24 4.07
N GLN A 196 -6.13 -16.11 3.43
CA GLN A 196 -5.98 -15.93 1.98
C GLN A 196 -4.63 -15.31 1.59
N ARG A 197 -3.65 -15.25 2.50
CA ARG A 197 -2.32 -14.70 2.23
C ARG A 197 -1.44 -15.61 1.38
N LEU A 198 -0.43 -15.03 0.72
CA LEU A 198 0.53 -15.71 -0.17
C LEU A 198 1.21 -16.91 0.51
N ASP A 199 1.60 -16.78 1.77
CA ASP A 199 2.32 -17.84 2.50
C ASP A 199 1.45 -19.07 2.75
N ASN A 200 0.14 -18.94 2.67
CA ASN A 200 -0.82 -20.02 2.83
C ASN A 200 -1.22 -20.69 1.51
N ILE A 201 -0.71 -20.18 0.39
CA ILE A 201 -0.98 -20.74 -0.93
C ILE A 201 0.25 -21.56 -1.34
N SER A 202 0.08 -22.87 -1.44
CA SER A 202 1.08 -23.72 -2.10
C SER A 202 1.40 -23.12 -3.48
N GLN A 203 2.71 -23.01 -3.80
CA GLN A 203 3.25 -22.54 -5.08
C GLN A 203 2.31 -22.91 -6.25
N PRO A 204 2.05 -22.00 -7.19
CA PRO A 204 1.20 -22.34 -8.32
C PRO A 204 1.80 -23.57 -8.99
N LYS A 205 1.04 -24.65 -8.98
CA LYS A 205 1.33 -25.81 -9.81
C LYS A 205 1.37 -25.34 -11.25
N ASP A 206 2.18 -26.00 -12.06
CA ASP A 206 2.34 -25.71 -13.48
C ASP A 206 1.06 -25.24 -14.15
N ILE A 207 1.17 -24.21 -15.00
CA ILE A 207 0.02 -23.73 -15.78
C ILE A 207 -0.43 -24.86 -16.68
N LEU A 208 -1.58 -25.42 -16.38
CA LEU A 208 -2.22 -26.40 -17.24
C LEU A 208 -3.18 -25.69 -18.20
N ILE A 209 -2.82 -25.66 -19.48
CA ILE A 209 -3.74 -25.20 -20.52
C ILE A 209 -4.77 -26.28 -20.76
N THR A 210 -5.99 -26.08 -20.27
CA THR A 210 -7.08 -27.06 -20.36
C THR A 210 -7.89 -26.96 -21.65
N ASP A 211 -7.89 -25.79 -22.30
CA ASP A 211 -8.56 -25.59 -23.59
C ASP A 211 -8.01 -24.37 -24.32
N ILE A 212 -7.87 -24.45 -25.64
CA ILE A 212 -7.57 -23.32 -26.52
C ILE A 212 -8.68 -23.24 -27.54
N ARG A 213 -9.34 -22.07 -27.65
CA ARG A 213 -10.44 -21.85 -28.60
C ARG A 213 -10.11 -20.78 -29.60
N ILE A 214 -10.32 -21.08 -30.89
CA ILE A 214 -10.30 -20.10 -31.98
C ILE A 214 -11.72 -19.98 -32.55
N MET A 215 -12.26 -18.75 -32.57
CA MET A 215 -13.64 -18.45 -32.99
C MET A 215 -14.70 -19.37 -32.34
N GLY A 216 -14.53 -19.63 -31.03
CA GLY A 216 -15.43 -20.46 -30.25
C GLY A 216 -15.28 -21.97 -30.43
N ARG A 217 -14.40 -22.45 -31.32
CA ARG A 217 -14.09 -23.87 -31.49
C ARG A 217 -12.84 -24.25 -30.73
N SER A 218 -12.94 -25.27 -29.85
CA SER A 218 -11.78 -25.84 -29.17
C SER A 218 -10.83 -26.43 -30.21
N ILE A 219 -9.53 -26.07 -30.06
CA ILE A 219 -8.44 -26.61 -30.85
C ILE A 219 -7.51 -27.51 -30.05
N LEU A 220 -7.84 -27.79 -28.79
CA LEU A 220 -7.17 -28.83 -28.04
C LEU A 220 -7.43 -30.17 -28.72
N LEU A 221 -6.37 -30.59 -29.34
CA LEU A 221 -6.25 -31.85 -30.08
C LEU A 221 -6.77 -33.02 -29.27
N ASP A 222 -7.62 -33.77 -29.94
CA ASP A 222 -7.95 -35.14 -29.60
C ASP A 222 -6.71 -35.91 -29.08
N ASN A 223 -6.65 -36.17 -27.79
CA ASN A 223 -5.50 -36.70 -27.07
C ASN A 223 -5.24 -38.18 -27.40
N LYS A 224 -5.38 -38.57 -28.68
CA LYS A 224 -5.10 -39.92 -29.18
C LYS A 224 -3.75 -40.11 -29.88
N ARG A 225 -2.80 -39.15 -29.71
CA ARG A 225 -1.40 -39.37 -30.17
C ARG A 225 -0.42 -39.00 -29.09
N PRO A 226 0.23 -39.98 -28.41
CA PRO A 226 1.36 -39.70 -27.56
C PRO A 226 2.55 -39.31 -28.44
N GLY A 227 3.16 -38.15 -28.19
CA GLY A 227 4.51 -37.85 -28.62
C GLY A 227 4.71 -36.85 -29.74
N LYS A 228 4.21 -35.60 -29.64
CA LYS A 228 4.89 -34.45 -30.25
C LYS A 228 4.84 -33.27 -29.28
N SER A 229 5.97 -32.99 -28.64
CA SER A 229 6.20 -31.71 -27.98
C SER A 229 6.20 -30.60 -29.03
N LEU A 230 5.41 -29.57 -28.80
CA LEU A 230 5.56 -28.31 -29.52
C LEU A 230 6.90 -27.69 -29.09
N LYS A 231 7.80 -27.50 -30.03
CA LYS A 231 9.00 -26.69 -29.88
C LYS A 231 8.64 -25.22 -30.04
#